data_c37aa9929a1fb83ebccb43971085e11b
#
_entry.id   c37aa9929a1fb83ebccb43971085e11b
#
_cell.length_a   1.000
_cell.length_b   1.000
_cell.length_c   1.000
_cell.angle_alpha   90.00
_cell.angle_beta   90.00
_cell.angle_gamma   90.00
#
_symmetry.space_group_name_H-M   'P 1'
#
loop_
_entity.id
_entity.type
_entity.pdbx_description
1 polymer ?
#
loop_
_entity_poly.entity_id
_entity_poly.type
_entity_poly.pdbx_seq_one_letter_code
_entity_poly.pdbx_strand_id
1 'polypeptide(L)'
;MKLKYSLISRRQFLNTLFGGSLIAFFSGTIFPLVKFAFPTLGKEPDFVVLDKKDFTDIPKNSAKAFAWGGILGLYLKKEDGSVAALKGVCTHMECNVAYRPAEKKFYCACHKGWYDETGKNIAGPPPKPLEFFEITEKGEKLIIARKGAKVDLAKV
;
A
#
# COMPACT_ATOMS: atom_id res chain seq x y z
N MET A 1 15.03 -54.82 -19.37
CA MET A 1 14.66 -54.18 -18.10
C MET A 1 13.18 -54.41 -17.86
N LYS A 2 12.77 -55.37 -16.97
CA LYS A 2 11.38 -55.73 -16.72
C LYS A 2 10.84 -54.76 -15.65
N LEU A 3 9.95 -53.86 -16.04
CA LEU A 3 9.21 -53.00 -15.11
C LEU A 3 8.30 -53.89 -14.26
N LYS A 4 8.65 -54.03 -12.97
CA LYS A 4 7.87 -54.76 -12.00
C LYS A 4 6.71 -53.88 -11.53
N TYR A 5 5.56 -53.96 -12.20
CA TYR A 5 4.35 -53.30 -11.74
C TYR A 5 3.88 -53.97 -10.45
N SER A 6 4.06 -53.29 -9.34
CA SER A 6 3.45 -53.67 -8.06
C SER A 6 1.97 -53.32 -8.12
N LEU A 7 1.09 -54.32 -8.20
CA LEU A 7 -0.35 -54.11 -8.13
C LEU A 7 -0.72 -53.60 -6.75
N ILE A 8 -1.18 -52.36 -6.69
CA ILE A 8 -1.67 -51.77 -5.45
C ILE A 8 -2.93 -52.48 -5.02
N SER A 9 -3.00 -52.96 -3.78
CA SER A 9 -4.21 -53.61 -3.25
C SER A 9 -5.36 -52.58 -3.13
N ARG A 10 -6.62 -53.07 -3.26
CA ARG A 10 -7.82 -52.23 -3.13
C ARG A 10 -7.81 -51.41 -1.82
N ARG A 11 -7.36 -52.03 -0.74
CA ARG A 11 -7.24 -51.36 0.57
C ARG A 11 -6.19 -50.24 0.57
N GLN A 12 -5.04 -50.46 -0.04
CA GLN A 12 -4.00 -49.44 -0.18
C GLN A 12 -4.49 -48.26 -1.04
N PHE A 13 -5.16 -48.56 -2.17
CA PHE A 13 -5.74 -47.55 -3.02
C PHE A 13 -6.75 -46.68 -2.28
N LEU A 14 -7.71 -47.30 -1.57
CA LEU A 14 -8.72 -46.56 -0.81
C LEU A 14 -8.11 -45.74 0.34
N ASN A 15 -7.14 -46.27 1.06
CA ASN A 15 -6.46 -45.53 2.12
C ASN A 15 -5.70 -44.34 1.57
N THR A 16 -5.01 -44.49 0.44
CA THR A 16 -4.28 -43.37 -0.20
C THR A 16 -5.24 -42.29 -0.71
N LEU A 17 -6.33 -42.73 -1.33
CA LEU A 17 -7.37 -41.82 -1.82
C LEU A 17 -8.00 -41.03 -0.67
N PHE A 18 -8.40 -41.72 0.39
CA PHE A 18 -9.03 -41.11 1.55
C PHE A 18 -8.06 -40.17 2.32
N GLY A 19 -6.82 -40.63 2.57
CA GLY A 19 -5.79 -39.81 3.22
C GLY A 19 -5.44 -38.57 2.37
N GLY A 20 -5.27 -38.75 1.05
CA GLY A 20 -5.02 -37.62 0.14
C GLY A 20 -6.18 -36.62 0.10
N SER A 21 -7.42 -37.09 0.10
CA SER A 21 -8.61 -36.25 0.14
C SER A 21 -8.71 -35.44 1.43
N LEU A 22 -8.40 -36.05 2.58
CA LEU A 22 -8.37 -35.34 3.87
C LEU A 22 -7.30 -34.24 3.89
N ILE A 23 -6.09 -34.54 3.42
CA ILE A 23 -5.01 -33.54 3.34
C ILE A 23 -5.41 -32.40 2.43
N ALA A 24 -5.96 -32.69 1.24
CA ALA A 24 -6.42 -31.67 0.31
C ALA A 24 -7.54 -30.79 0.91
N PHE A 25 -8.50 -31.42 1.61
CA PHE A 25 -9.59 -30.73 2.27
C PHE A 25 -9.08 -29.79 3.37
N PHE A 26 -8.24 -30.30 4.29
CA PHE A 26 -7.72 -29.48 5.37
C PHE A 26 -6.78 -28.37 4.90
N SER A 27 -5.91 -28.64 3.92
CA SER A 27 -5.06 -27.58 3.36
C SER A 27 -5.87 -26.51 2.63
N GLY A 28 -6.88 -26.92 1.87
CA GLY A 28 -7.77 -26.02 1.14
C GLY A 28 -8.67 -25.16 2.04
N THR A 29 -9.00 -25.63 3.25
CA THR A 29 -9.83 -24.89 4.20
C THR A 29 -9.01 -24.10 5.21
N ILE A 30 -7.97 -24.71 5.80
CA ILE A 30 -7.18 -24.09 6.86
C ILE A 30 -6.28 -22.97 6.30
N PHE A 31 -5.67 -23.18 5.14
CA PHE A 31 -4.77 -22.18 4.55
C PHE A 31 -5.43 -20.81 4.34
N PRO A 32 -6.60 -20.67 3.67
CA PRO A 32 -7.26 -19.38 3.53
C PRO A 32 -7.74 -18.82 4.86
N LEU A 33 -8.19 -19.67 5.81
CA LEU A 33 -8.59 -19.21 7.15
C LEU A 33 -7.39 -18.59 7.91
N VAL A 34 -6.24 -19.24 7.87
CA VAL A 34 -5.01 -18.71 8.49
C VAL A 34 -4.60 -17.40 7.82
N LYS A 35 -4.63 -17.32 6.49
CA LYS A 35 -4.32 -16.08 5.76
C LYS A 35 -5.29 -14.94 6.07
N PHE A 36 -6.56 -15.27 6.29
CA PHE A 36 -7.57 -14.28 6.70
C PHE A 36 -7.39 -13.83 8.16
N ALA A 37 -7.13 -14.78 9.07
CA ALA A 37 -6.94 -14.49 10.50
C ALA A 37 -5.63 -13.75 10.80
N PHE A 38 -4.59 -14.02 10.00
CA PHE A 38 -3.27 -13.39 10.11
C PHE A 38 -2.90 -12.72 8.79
N PRO A 39 -3.59 -11.62 8.41
CA PRO A 39 -3.21 -10.90 7.22
C PRO A 39 -1.76 -10.43 7.40
N THR A 40 -0.88 -10.82 6.48
CA THR A 40 0.44 -10.20 6.37
C THR A 40 0.22 -8.79 5.82
N LEU A 41 -0.18 -7.88 6.69
CA LEU A 41 -0.13 -6.46 6.39
C LEU A 41 1.35 -6.17 6.12
N GLY A 42 1.67 -5.92 4.86
CA GLY A 42 3.02 -5.52 4.48
C GLY A 42 3.41 -4.34 5.37
N LYS A 43 4.57 -4.42 6.01
CA LYS A 43 5.10 -3.25 6.72
C LYS A 43 5.12 -2.11 5.72
N GLU A 44 4.57 -0.97 6.12
CA GLU A 44 4.73 0.24 5.31
C GLU A 44 6.23 0.45 5.06
N PRO A 45 6.64 0.70 3.82
CA PRO A 45 8.05 0.90 3.52
C PRO A 45 8.55 2.18 4.20
N ASP A 46 9.84 2.23 4.49
CA ASP A 46 10.46 3.45 5.01
C ASP A 46 10.65 4.49 3.90
N PHE A 47 10.77 4.04 2.65
CA PHE A 47 10.84 4.89 1.47
C PHE A 47 10.33 4.15 0.22
N VAL A 48 9.97 4.91 -0.80
CA VAL A 48 9.66 4.42 -2.15
C VAL A 48 10.46 5.21 -3.17
N VAL A 49 10.80 4.55 -4.27
CA VAL A 49 11.52 5.16 -5.41
C VAL A 49 10.58 5.19 -6.60
N LEU A 50 10.36 6.36 -7.15
CA LEU A 50 9.48 6.62 -8.28
C LEU A 50 10.29 7.20 -9.44
N ASP A 51 9.78 7.09 -10.65
CA ASP A 51 10.37 7.76 -11.79
C ASP A 51 9.96 9.24 -11.78
N LYS A 52 10.96 10.13 -11.79
CA LYS A 52 10.72 11.59 -11.73
C LYS A 52 9.84 12.08 -12.88
N LYS A 53 10.02 11.53 -14.08
CA LYS A 53 9.24 11.89 -15.27
C LYS A 53 7.72 11.77 -15.05
N ASP A 54 7.28 10.81 -14.24
CA ASP A 54 5.86 10.59 -13.98
C ASP A 54 5.25 11.71 -13.11
N PHE A 55 6.07 12.51 -12.45
CA PHE A 55 5.66 13.56 -11.51
C PHE A 55 6.06 14.97 -11.94
N THR A 56 6.84 15.11 -13.02
CA THR A 56 7.30 16.41 -13.53
C THR A 56 6.16 17.21 -14.17
N ASP A 57 5.32 16.52 -14.97
CA ASP A 57 4.29 17.15 -15.80
C ASP A 57 2.93 17.32 -15.08
N ILE A 58 2.93 17.20 -13.77
CA ILE A 58 1.72 17.42 -12.98
C ILE A 58 1.37 18.92 -13.03
N PRO A 59 0.12 19.30 -13.34
CA PRO A 59 -0.32 20.68 -13.29
C PRO A 59 -0.14 21.30 -11.90
N LYS A 60 0.06 22.59 -11.83
CA LYS A 60 0.02 23.32 -10.54
C LYS A 60 -1.35 23.16 -9.90
N ASN A 61 -1.41 23.26 -8.59
CA ASN A 61 -2.62 23.10 -7.79
C ASN A 61 -3.31 21.75 -8.05
N SER A 62 -2.52 20.67 -8.11
CA SER A 62 -3.04 19.32 -8.31
C SER A 62 -2.26 18.27 -7.54
N ALA A 63 -2.86 17.12 -7.32
CA ALA A 63 -2.22 15.99 -6.66
C ALA A 63 -2.27 14.73 -7.52
N LYS A 64 -1.18 13.96 -7.51
CA LYS A 64 -1.07 12.66 -8.16
C LYS A 64 -0.87 11.56 -7.13
N ALA A 65 -1.59 10.47 -7.31
CA ALA A 65 -1.48 9.30 -6.44
C ALA A 65 -0.24 8.47 -6.76
N PHE A 66 0.34 7.87 -5.73
CA PHE A 66 1.37 6.83 -5.85
C PHE A 66 1.14 5.74 -4.81
N ALA A 67 1.75 4.57 -5.03
CA ALA A 67 1.65 3.45 -4.08
C ALA A 67 2.70 3.60 -2.97
N TRP A 68 2.25 3.50 -1.73
CA TRP A 68 3.09 3.47 -0.54
C TRP A 68 2.82 2.17 0.25
N GLY A 69 3.53 1.09 -0.11
CA GLY A 69 3.39 -0.19 0.60
C GLY A 69 1.98 -0.76 0.70
N GLY A 70 1.15 -0.57 -0.33
CA GLY A 70 -0.23 -1.03 -0.37
C GLY A 70 -1.27 -0.01 0.09
N ILE A 71 -0.84 1.18 0.54
CA ILE A 71 -1.71 2.31 0.84
C ILE A 71 -1.52 3.45 -0.16
N LEU A 72 -2.42 4.41 -0.13
CA LEU A 72 -2.37 5.60 -0.98
C LEU A 72 -1.33 6.60 -0.47
N GLY A 73 -0.38 6.99 -1.33
CA GLY A 73 0.41 8.19 -1.20
C GLY A 73 -0.11 9.29 -2.15
N LEU A 74 0.02 10.53 -1.78
CA LEU A 74 -0.31 11.70 -2.60
C LEU A 74 0.91 12.59 -2.78
N TYR A 75 1.23 12.90 -4.02
CA TYR A 75 2.21 13.91 -4.41
C TYR A 75 1.46 15.16 -4.86
N LEU A 76 1.57 16.23 -4.07
CA LEU A 76 0.91 17.51 -4.30
C LEU A 76 1.89 18.49 -4.95
N LYS A 77 1.50 19.12 -6.05
CA LYS A 77 2.16 20.28 -6.61
C LYS A 77 1.29 21.50 -6.35
N LYS A 78 1.73 22.37 -5.44
CA LYS A 78 1.00 23.56 -5.04
C LYS A 78 0.99 24.62 -6.15
N GLU A 79 0.20 25.64 -5.95
CA GLU A 79 0.07 26.74 -6.92
C GLU A 79 1.37 27.56 -7.07
N ASP A 80 2.13 27.71 -6.00
CA ASP A 80 3.44 28.35 -6.01
C ASP A 80 4.55 27.53 -6.68
N GLY A 81 4.23 26.28 -7.08
CA GLY A 81 5.16 25.32 -7.67
C GLY A 81 5.90 24.47 -6.65
N SER A 82 5.76 24.71 -5.35
CA SER A 82 6.32 23.85 -4.33
C SER A 82 5.65 22.48 -4.34
N VAL A 83 6.41 21.46 -3.93
CA VAL A 83 5.93 20.07 -3.94
C VAL A 83 5.89 19.52 -2.53
N ALA A 84 4.95 18.61 -2.29
CA ALA A 84 4.81 17.90 -1.04
C ALA A 84 4.36 16.46 -1.29
N ALA A 85 4.84 15.52 -0.51
CA ALA A 85 4.35 14.15 -0.52
C ALA A 85 3.77 13.81 0.86
N LEU A 86 2.67 13.09 0.87
CA LEU A 86 1.97 12.77 2.11
C LEU A 86 1.24 11.42 2.02
N LYS A 87 0.95 10.86 3.17
CA LYS A 87 0.10 9.69 3.30
C LYS A 87 -1.34 10.10 2.98
N GLY A 88 -1.88 9.56 1.89
CA GLY A 88 -3.22 9.87 1.39
C GLY A 88 -4.34 9.15 2.16
N VAL A 89 -4.16 8.93 3.46
CA VAL A 89 -5.05 8.14 4.31
C VAL A 89 -5.54 8.98 5.49
N CYS A 90 -6.84 8.99 5.67
CA CYS A 90 -7.51 9.75 6.74
C CYS A 90 -7.16 9.19 8.12
N THR A 91 -6.84 10.07 9.06
CA THR A 91 -6.44 9.70 10.42
C THR A 91 -7.60 9.28 11.32
N HIS A 92 -8.85 9.30 10.81
CA HIS A 92 -10.03 8.82 11.54
C HIS A 92 -10.21 7.31 11.40
N MET A 93 -10.46 6.81 10.18
CA MET A 93 -10.78 5.41 9.88
C MET A 93 -10.09 4.92 8.61
N GLU A 94 -8.90 5.43 8.33
CA GLU A 94 -8.02 4.99 7.23
C GLU A 94 -8.65 5.04 5.83
N CYS A 95 -9.72 5.80 5.63
CA CYS A 95 -10.27 6.06 4.30
C CYS A 95 -9.29 6.89 3.46
N ASN A 96 -9.30 6.68 2.15
CA ASN A 96 -8.51 7.50 1.24
C ASN A 96 -8.98 8.95 1.25
N VAL A 97 -8.04 9.88 1.21
CA VAL A 97 -8.30 11.31 1.04
C VAL A 97 -8.01 11.73 -0.39
N ALA A 98 -8.74 12.73 -0.88
CA ALA A 98 -8.55 13.33 -2.19
C ALA A 98 -8.21 14.81 -2.05
N TYR A 99 -7.30 15.32 -2.88
CA TYR A 99 -7.06 16.75 -2.98
C TYR A 99 -8.17 17.43 -3.79
N ARG A 100 -8.65 18.54 -3.30
CA ARG A 100 -9.66 19.39 -3.93
C ARG A 100 -9.02 20.71 -4.38
N PRO A 101 -8.67 20.86 -5.66
CA PRO A 101 -7.96 22.04 -6.15
C PRO A 101 -8.70 23.36 -5.93
N ALA A 102 -10.03 23.37 -6.09
CA ALA A 102 -10.84 24.56 -5.90
C ALA A 102 -10.79 25.11 -4.48
N GLU A 103 -10.75 24.22 -3.48
CA GLU A 103 -10.70 24.58 -2.07
C GLU A 103 -9.27 24.65 -1.53
N LYS A 104 -8.27 24.16 -2.28
CA LYS A 104 -6.88 23.96 -1.83
C LYS A 104 -6.81 23.16 -0.54
N LYS A 105 -7.55 22.06 -0.47
CA LYS A 105 -7.71 21.23 0.73
C LYS A 105 -7.75 19.75 0.40
N PHE A 106 -7.45 18.92 1.39
CA PHE A 106 -7.69 17.49 1.30
C PHE A 106 -9.04 17.15 1.94
N TYR A 107 -9.77 16.25 1.30
CA TYR A 107 -11.10 15.84 1.70
C TYR A 107 -11.20 14.33 1.84
N CYS A 108 -11.76 13.88 2.95
CA CYS A 108 -12.13 12.50 3.20
C CYS A 108 -13.67 12.36 3.09
N ALA A 109 -14.13 11.62 2.09
CA ALA A 109 -15.56 11.48 1.81
C ALA A 109 -16.31 10.63 2.85
N CYS A 110 -15.63 9.71 3.55
CA CYS A 110 -16.29 8.77 4.48
C CYS A 110 -17.07 9.50 5.59
N HIS A 111 -16.44 10.47 6.24
CA HIS A 111 -17.05 11.21 7.35
C HIS A 111 -16.83 12.71 7.23
N LYS A 112 -16.70 13.21 5.99
CA LYS A 112 -16.55 14.65 5.68
C LYS A 112 -15.39 15.33 6.43
N GLY A 113 -14.27 14.60 6.59
CA GLY A 113 -13.06 15.16 7.18
C GLY A 113 -12.33 16.09 6.21
N TRP A 114 -11.84 17.22 6.70
CA TRP A 114 -11.10 18.20 5.91
C TRP A 114 -9.74 18.46 6.52
N TYR A 115 -8.75 18.64 5.64
CA TYR A 115 -7.40 19.05 5.99
C TYR A 115 -6.96 20.18 5.06
N ASP A 116 -6.18 21.11 5.59
CA ASP A 116 -5.54 22.14 4.77
C ASP A 116 -4.34 21.57 3.98
N GLU A 117 -3.69 22.43 3.18
CA GLU A 117 -2.50 22.04 2.40
C GLU A 117 -1.28 21.72 3.25
N THR A 118 -1.28 22.05 4.54
CA THR A 118 -0.25 21.63 5.49
C THR A 118 -0.57 20.29 6.16
N GLY A 119 -1.70 19.68 5.78
CA GLY A 119 -2.18 18.41 6.35
C GLY A 119 -2.85 18.56 7.70
N LYS A 120 -3.00 19.77 8.25
CA LYS A 120 -3.70 20.00 9.50
C LYS A 120 -5.18 19.73 9.32
N ASN A 121 -5.77 18.96 10.24
CA ASN A 121 -7.21 18.73 10.27
C ASN A 121 -7.94 20.02 10.67
N ILE A 122 -8.87 20.45 9.81
CA ILE A 122 -9.61 21.72 9.97
C ILE A 122 -11.10 21.56 10.18
N ALA A 123 -11.65 20.37 9.80
CA ALA A 123 -13.06 20.07 10.06
C ALA A 123 -13.30 18.57 10.02
N GLY A 124 -14.37 18.12 10.69
CA GLY A 124 -14.79 16.72 10.78
C GLY A 124 -14.09 15.94 11.90
N PRO A 125 -14.25 14.61 11.92
CA PRO A 125 -13.79 13.77 13.02
C PRO A 125 -12.30 13.41 13.02
N PRO A 126 -11.43 13.70 12.02
CA PRO A 126 -10.03 13.29 12.04
C PRO A 126 -9.30 13.87 13.27
N PRO A 127 -8.64 13.03 14.11
CA PRO A 127 -8.02 13.50 15.36
C PRO A 127 -6.60 14.04 15.19
N LYS A 128 -5.96 13.78 14.06
CA LYS A 128 -4.54 14.09 13.82
C LYS A 128 -4.34 14.66 12.42
N PRO A 129 -3.25 15.44 12.18
CA PRO A 129 -2.88 15.85 10.84
C PRO A 129 -2.47 14.65 9.97
N LEU A 130 -2.43 14.88 8.65
CA LEU A 130 -1.86 13.94 7.69
C LEU A 130 -0.34 13.86 7.86
N GLU A 131 0.21 12.68 7.65
CA GLU A 131 1.65 12.45 7.70
C GLU A 131 2.30 12.88 6.37
N PHE A 132 3.30 13.76 6.47
CA PHE A 132 4.11 14.20 5.33
C PHE A 132 5.39 13.40 5.23
N PHE A 133 5.81 13.17 3.99
CA PHE A 133 7.03 12.49 3.62
C PHE A 133 8.10 13.49 3.17
N GLU A 134 9.35 13.11 3.31
CA GLU A 134 10.48 13.83 2.74
C GLU A 134 10.67 13.44 1.27
N ILE A 135 10.94 14.42 0.43
CA ILE A 135 11.17 14.24 -1.00
C ILE A 135 12.64 14.53 -1.29
N THR A 136 13.33 13.59 -1.91
CA THR A 136 14.69 13.74 -2.39
C THR A 136 14.77 13.36 -3.86
N GLU A 137 15.39 14.21 -4.66
CA GLU A 137 15.62 13.94 -6.09
C GLU A 137 17.04 13.45 -6.30
N LYS A 138 17.19 12.37 -7.09
CA LYS A 138 18.48 11.82 -7.49
C LYS A 138 18.44 11.42 -8.97
N GLY A 139 19.01 12.26 -9.83
CA GLY A 139 18.94 12.05 -11.28
C GLY A 139 17.51 11.95 -11.77
N GLU A 140 17.17 10.85 -12.41
CA GLU A 140 15.83 10.55 -12.93
C GLU A 140 14.87 9.93 -11.88
N LYS A 141 15.33 9.79 -10.63
CA LYS A 141 14.56 9.17 -9.56
C LYS A 141 14.05 10.20 -8.55
N LEU A 142 12.83 9.96 -8.12
CA LEU A 142 12.16 10.67 -7.04
C LEU A 142 12.03 9.73 -5.85
N ILE A 143 12.73 10.03 -4.77
CA ILE A 143 12.73 9.24 -3.54
C ILE A 143 11.80 9.92 -2.55
N ILE A 144 10.76 9.20 -2.14
CA ILE A 144 9.83 9.67 -1.12
C ILE A 144 10.08 8.80 0.11
N ALA A 145 10.40 9.41 1.23
CA ALA A 145 10.80 8.73 2.45
C ALA A 145 10.00 9.22 3.66
N ARG A 146 9.78 8.35 4.63
CA ARG A 146 9.24 8.73 5.94
C ARG A 146 10.25 9.64 6.64
N LYS A 147 9.78 10.64 7.35
CA LYS A 147 10.62 11.56 8.10
C LYS A 147 11.58 10.82 9.04
N GLY A 148 12.88 11.05 8.85
CA GLY A 148 13.93 10.38 9.63
C GLY A 148 14.26 8.96 9.18
N ALA A 149 13.72 8.47 8.08
CA ALA A 149 14.09 7.18 7.51
C ALA A 149 15.53 7.18 6.99
N LYS A 150 16.29 6.12 7.26
CA LYS A 150 17.62 5.94 6.70
C LYS A 150 17.49 5.42 5.27
N VAL A 151 17.61 6.30 4.30
CA VAL A 151 17.64 5.92 2.88
C VAL A 151 19.09 5.65 2.47
N ASP A 152 19.38 4.41 2.12
CA ASP A 152 20.69 4.05 1.54
C ASP A 152 20.71 4.48 0.07
N LEU A 153 21.16 5.72 -0.15
CA LEU A 153 21.24 6.32 -1.49
C LEU A 153 22.21 5.58 -2.43
N ALA A 154 23.05 4.71 -1.92
CA ALA A 154 23.98 3.94 -2.76
C ALA A 154 23.28 2.77 -3.49
N LYS A 155 22.11 2.35 -3.00
CA LYS A 155 21.31 1.24 -3.55
C LYS A 155 20.14 1.68 -4.44
N VAL A 156 19.99 2.99 -4.68
CA VAL A 156 18.89 3.59 -5.45
C VAL A 156 19.32 4.10 -6.82
#